data_29f056961df0f1ec1dab4aabf2f742db
#
_entry.id   29f056961df0f1ec1dab4aabf2f742db
#
_cell.length_a   1.000
_cell.length_b   1.000
_cell.length_c   1.000
_cell.angle_alpha   90.00
_cell.angle_beta   90.00
_cell.angle_gamma   90.00
#
_symmetry.space_group_name_H-M   'P 1'
#
loop_
_entity.id
_entity.type
_entity.pdbx_description
1 polymer ?
#
loop_
_entity_poly.entity_id
_entity_poly.type
_entity_poly.pdbx_seq_one_letter_code
_entity_poly.pdbx_strand_id
1 'polypeptide(L)'
;MASQEIETLASALARLPGLGPRSARRAVLWLVKRRESALPALLEALATVGDTLVECSTCGNVDTTNPCGICADPRRDGKGLCVVEDVADLWALDRAKLFTGRYHVLGGKLSALDGIRPEDLNIASLLSRVEKGGVDEVVLAMNATLEGQTTAHYLAERLEGFPVRITQLAHGLPVGGELDYLDEGTLAQALRARRPLG
;
A
#
# COMPACT_ATOMS: atom_id res chain seq x y z
N MET A 1 9.90 33.66 23.71
CA MET A 1 10.28 32.71 22.65
C MET A 1 10.12 31.31 23.22
N ALA A 2 9.70 30.33 22.43
CA ALA A 2 9.68 28.95 22.89
C ALA A 2 11.12 28.45 23.13
N SER A 3 11.31 27.48 24.04
CA SER A 3 12.62 26.87 24.25
C SER A 3 13.07 26.08 23.01
N GLN A 4 14.35 25.80 22.92
CA GLN A 4 14.92 25.09 21.77
C GLN A 4 14.32 23.68 21.62
N GLU A 5 14.00 23.01 22.73
CA GLU A 5 13.39 21.67 22.74
C GLU A 5 11.98 21.70 22.13
N ILE A 6 11.19 22.73 22.43
CA ILE A 6 9.85 22.91 21.85
C ILE A 6 9.94 23.19 20.35
N GLU A 7 10.88 24.03 19.92
CA GLU A 7 11.09 24.29 18.48
C GLU A 7 11.64 23.05 17.74
N THR A 8 12.48 22.25 18.38
CA THR A 8 12.97 20.98 17.83
C THR A 8 11.81 20.00 17.60
N LEU A 9 10.92 19.84 18.58
CA LEU A 9 9.73 19.00 18.44
C LEU A 9 8.80 19.51 17.31
N ALA A 10 8.58 20.84 17.25
CA ALA A 10 7.78 21.43 16.19
C ALA A 10 8.38 21.20 14.81
N SER A 11 9.71 21.30 14.70
CA SER A 11 10.43 21.04 13.44
C SER A 11 10.38 19.57 13.04
N ALA A 12 10.46 18.64 13.99
CA ALA A 12 10.33 17.21 13.72
C ALA A 12 8.93 16.86 13.20
N LEU A 13 7.87 17.38 13.86
CA LEU A 13 6.50 17.18 13.40
C LEU A 13 6.22 17.83 12.03
N ALA A 14 6.85 18.97 11.73
CA ALA A 14 6.67 19.68 10.46
C ALA A 14 7.27 18.92 9.25
N ARG A 15 8.10 17.89 9.48
CA ARG A 15 8.63 17.01 8.42
C ARG A 15 7.65 15.90 8.04
N LEU A 16 6.61 15.68 8.86
CA LEU A 16 5.61 14.67 8.53
C LEU A 16 4.72 15.15 7.38
N PRO A 17 4.42 14.28 6.40
CA PRO A 17 3.52 14.62 5.30
C PRO A 17 2.17 15.13 5.83
N GLY A 18 1.67 16.23 5.26
CA GLY A 18 0.42 16.85 5.68
C GLY A 18 0.50 17.74 6.94
N LEU A 19 1.62 17.73 7.67
CA LEU A 19 1.86 18.63 8.78
C LEU A 19 2.78 19.79 8.36
N GLY A 20 2.18 20.92 7.94
CA GLY A 20 2.96 22.13 7.72
C GLY A 20 3.40 22.79 9.05
N PRO A 21 4.34 23.78 9.02
CA PRO A 21 4.90 24.42 10.22
C PRO A 21 3.86 24.98 11.19
N ARG A 22 2.77 25.55 10.67
CA ARG A 22 1.67 26.08 11.51
C ARG A 22 0.93 24.98 12.25
N SER A 23 0.59 23.88 11.56
CA SER A 23 -0.10 22.74 12.15
C SER A 23 0.79 22.01 13.15
N ALA A 24 2.08 21.85 12.87
CA ALA A 24 3.05 21.26 13.77
C ALA A 24 3.16 22.05 15.09
N ARG A 25 3.29 23.40 15.01
CA ARG A 25 3.30 24.25 16.22
C ARG A 25 2.00 24.14 17.04
N ARG A 26 0.84 24.07 16.37
CA ARG A 26 -0.44 23.86 17.05
C ARG A 26 -0.49 22.50 17.75
N ALA A 27 0.00 21.46 17.12
CA ALA A 27 0.08 20.11 17.70
C ALA A 27 0.99 20.11 18.95
N VAL A 28 2.17 20.73 18.86
CA VAL A 28 3.08 20.85 20.01
C VAL A 28 2.42 21.60 21.17
N LEU A 29 1.79 22.73 20.92
CA LEU A 29 1.10 23.50 21.98
C LEU A 29 -0.04 22.70 22.61
N TRP A 30 -0.75 21.90 21.81
CA TRP A 30 -1.80 21.01 22.30
C TRP A 30 -1.23 19.91 23.20
N LEU A 31 -0.11 19.28 22.81
CA LEU A 31 0.58 18.26 23.62
C LEU A 31 1.13 18.85 24.92
N VAL A 32 1.78 20.01 24.87
CA VAL A 32 2.34 20.68 26.05
C VAL A 32 1.24 21.01 27.06
N LYS A 33 0.07 21.49 26.62
CA LYS A 33 -1.08 21.73 27.50
C LYS A 33 -1.63 20.46 28.13
N ARG A 34 -1.39 19.30 27.53
CA ARG A 34 -1.84 17.96 28.00
C ARG A 34 -0.66 17.05 28.32
N ARG A 35 0.40 17.64 28.90
CA ARG A 35 1.66 16.95 29.21
C ARG A 35 1.49 15.71 30.11
N GLU A 36 0.43 15.66 30.92
CA GLU A 36 0.18 14.58 31.87
C GLU A 36 -0.61 13.40 31.24
N SER A 37 -1.23 13.62 30.09
CA SER A 37 -2.08 12.62 29.44
C SER A 37 -1.67 12.33 27.99
N ALA A 38 -1.81 13.31 27.10
CA ALA A 38 -1.62 13.08 25.67
C ALA A 38 -0.15 12.91 25.26
N LEU A 39 0.76 13.64 25.93
CA LEU A 39 2.19 13.54 25.60
C LEU A 39 2.78 12.17 25.97
N PRO A 40 2.58 11.62 27.18
CA PRO A 40 3.05 10.28 27.51
C PRO A 40 2.43 9.21 26.63
N ALA A 41 1.11 9.26 26.37
CA ALA A 41 0.44 8.29 25.52
C ALA A 41 0.98 8.28 24.08
N LEU A 42 1.29 9.45 23.52
CA LEU A 42 1.92 9.52 22.18
C LEU A 42 3.34 8.95 22.20
N LEU A 43 4.13 9.27 23.21
CA LEU A 43 5.50 8.75 23.35
C LEU A 43 5.49 7.21 23.48
N GLU A 44 4.62 6.66 24.30
CA GLU A 44 4.45 5.21 24.46
C GLU A 44 4.04 4.54 23.16
N ALA A 45 3.07 5.10 22.44
CA ALA A 45 2.62 4.56 21.16
C ALA A 45 3.73 4.57 20.10
N LEU A 46 4.50 5.67 20.01
CA LEU A 46 5.64 5.78 19.09
C LEU A 46 6.76 4.79 19.44
N ALA A 47 7.11 4.67 20.72
CA ALA A 47 8.12 3.73 21.17
C ALA A 47 7.69 2.29 20.89
N THR A 48 6.46 1.91 21.27
CA THR A 48 5.92 0.58 21.03
C THR A 48 5.98 0.18 19.56
N VAL A 49 5.51 1.06 18.67
CA VAL A 49 5.59 0.79 17.23
C VAL A 49 7.04 0.72 16.77
N GLY A 50 7.90 1.65 17.18
CA GLY A 50 9.31 1.67 16.79
C GLY A 50 10.07 0.41 17.19
N ASP A 51 9.77 -0.14 18.38
CA ASP A 51 10.44 -1.32 18.92
C ASP A 51 9.91 -2.65 18.36
N THR A 52 8.65 -2.67 17.87
CA THR A 52 7.98 -3.91 17.44
C THR A 52 7.75 -4.00 15.94
N LEU A 53 8.02 -2.92 15.18
CA LEU A 53 7.77 -2.89 13.75
C LEU A 53 8.60 -3.93 13.01
N VAL A 54 7.93 -4.80 12.25
CA VAL A 54 8.57 -5.86 11.46
C VAL A 54 7.91 -5.98 10.09
N GLU A 55 8.69 -6.37 9.10
CA GLU A 55 8.17 -6.79 7.81
C GLU A 55 7.66 -8.23 7.90
N CYS A 56 6.45 -8.46 7.40
CA CYS A 56 5.86 -9.78 7.37
C CYS A 56 6.61 -10.69 6.38
N SER A 57 7.23 -11.74 6.89
CA SER A 57 7.98 -12.72 6.08
C SER A 57 7.14 -13.46 5.05
N THR A 58 5.81 -13.41 5.16
CA THR A 58 4.87 -14.07 4.24
C THR A 58 4.44 -13.15 3.10
N CYS A 59 4.17 -11.86 3.36
CA CYS A 59 3.54 -10.99 2.36
C CYS A 59 4.23 -9.66 2.14
N GLY A 60 5.27 -9.31 2.90
CA GLY A 60 5.95 -8.01 2.80
C GLY A 60 5.17 -6.84 3.41
N ASN A 61 4.03 -7.07 4.08
CA ASN A 61 3.35 -6.03 4.85
C ASN A 61 4.18 -5.62 6.06
N VAL A 62 4.02 -4.40 6.51
CA VAL A 62 4.60 -3.91 7.76
C VAL A 62 3.57 -4.02 8.88
N ASP A 63 3.95 -4.68 9.99
CA ASP A 63 3.09 -4.94 11.14
C ASP A 63 3.96 -5.02 12.42
N THR A 64 3.33 -5.17 13.57
CA THR A 64 3.99 -5.43 14.86
C THR A 64 4.07 -6.92 15.20
N THR A 65 3.57 -7.78 14.32
CA THR A 65 3.62 -9.25 14.45
C THR A 65 4.06 -9.90 13.14
N ASN A 66 4.69 -11.08 13.24
CA ASN A 66 5.09 -11.90 12.08
C ASN A 66 4.69 -13.37 12.28
N PRO A 67 3.78 -13.93 11.45
CA PRO A 67 3.09 -13.29 10.33
C PRO A 67 2.17 -12.15 10.76
N CYS A 68 1.96 -11.16 9.85
CA CYS A 68 1.07 -10.02 10.12
C CYS A 68 -0.37 -10.47 10.36
N GLY A 69 -1.19 -9.59 10.98
CA GLY A 69 -2.58 -9.87 11.27
C GLY A 69 -3.41 -10.31 10.06
N ILE A 70 -3.09 -9.80 8.86
CA ILE A 70 -3.76 -10.19 7.60
C ILE A 70 -3.40 -11.64 7.21
N CYS A 71 -2.12 -12.01 7.31
CA CYS A 71 -1.67 -13.37 6.99
C CYS A 71 -2.11 -14.40 8.02
N ALA A 72 -2.25 -14.01 9.28
CA ALA A 72 -2.67 -14.84 10.40
C ALA A 72 -4.20 -14.98 10.49
N ASP A 73 -5.00 -14.15 9.80
CA ASP A 73 -6.46 -14.19 9.88
C ASP A 73 -7.02 -15.48 9.23
N PRO A 74 -7.61 -16.40 10.01
CA PRO A 74 -8.14 -17.66 9.48
C PRO A 74 -9.39 -17.49 8.61
N ARG A 75 -10.03 -16.34 8.64
CA ARG A 75 -11.19 -16.04 7.81
C ARG A 75 -10.82 -15.77 6.34
N ARG A 76 -9.53 -15.55 6.06
CA ARG A 76 -9.02 -15.34 4.70
C ARG A 76 -8.68 -16.68 4.08
N ASP A 77 -9.37 -17.05 3.01
CA ASP A 77 -9.28 -18.37 2.38
C ASP A 77 -7.93 -18.63 1.69
N GLY A 78 -7.19 -17.60 1.36
CA GLY A 78 -5.91 -17.71 0.67
C GLY A 78 -6.00 -18.08 -0.82
N LYS A 79 -7.19 -18.31 -1.36
CA LYS A 79 -7.40 -18.66 -2.77
C LYS A 79 -7.17 -17.47 -3.70
N GLY A 80 -7.57 -16.27 -3.26
CA GLY A 80 -7.23 -15.02 -3.93
C GLY A 80 -5.95 -14.42 -3.36
N LEU A 81 -5.02 -14.04 -4.23
CA LEU A 81 -3.79 -13.34 -3.86
C LEU A 81 -3.74 -11.97 -4.57
N CYS A 82 -3.92 -10.89 -3.82
CA CYS A 82 -3.83 -9.53 -4.34
C CYS A 82 -2.40 -9.01 -4.22
N VAL A 83 -1.78 -8.71 -5.35
CA VAL A 83 -0.40 -8.19 -5.44
C VAL A 83 -0.46 -6.67 -5.57
N VAL A 84 0.26 -5.98 -4.71
CA VAL A 84 0.32 -4.51 -4.65
C VAL A 84 1.76 -4.01 -4.73
N GLU A 85 1.97 -2.76 -5.13
CA GLU A 85 3.29 -2.15 -5.20
C GLU A 85 3.85 -1.87 -3.81
N ASP A 86 3.04 -1.29 -2.92
CA ASP A 86 3.47 -0.80 -1.61
C ASP A 86 2.49 -1.18 -0.49
N VAL A 87 2.97 -1.08 0.74
CA VAL A 87 2.17 -1.30 1.96
C VAL A 87 0.98 -0.34 2.04
N ALA A 88 1.14 0.91 1.57
CA ALA A 88 0.06 1.89 1.56
C ALA A 88 -1.12 1.43 0.68
N ASP A 89 -0.83 0.82 -0.47
CA ASP A 89 -1.85 0.26 -1.38
C ASP A 89 -2.60 -0.90 -0.71
N LEU A 90 -1.84 -1.80 -0.05
CA LEU A 90 -2.43 -2.90 0.73
C LEU A 90 -3.39 -2.35 1.79
N TRP A 91 -2.95 -1.39 2.59
CA TRP A 91 -3.79 -0.82 3.65
C TRP A 91 -5.03 -0.11 3.11
N ALA A 92 -4.92 0.53 1.94
CA ALA A 92 -6.06 1.17 1.27
C ALA A 92 -7.11 0.12 0.86
N LEU A 93 -6.68 -0.97 0.21
CA LEU A 93 -7.54 -2.05 -0.24
C LEU A 93 -8.15 -2.84 0.94
N ASP A 94 -7.34 -3.13 1.96
CA ASP A 94 -7.80 -3.88 3.13
C ASP A 94 -8.83 -3.09 3.96
N ARG A 95 -8.64 -1.78 4.09
CA ARG A 95 -9.60 -0.89 4.74
C ARG A 95 -10.96 -0.86 4.04
N ALA A 96 -11.00 -1.03 2.73
CA ALA A 96 -12.24 -1.10 1.95
C ALA A 96 -13.04 -2.40 2.23
N LYS A 97 -12.41 -3.44 2.80
CA LYS A 97 -13.02 -4.73 3.19
C LYS A 97 -13.75 -5.44 2.04
N LEU A 98 -13.32 -5.22 0.81
CA LEU A 98 -13.92 -5.81 -0.39
C LEU A 98 -13.22 -7.08 -0.86
N PHE A 99 -11.99 -7.33 -0.39
CA PHE A 99 -11.18 -8.48 -0.75
C PHE A 99 -10.97 -9.41 0.45
N THR A 100 -11.39 -10.66 0.30
CA THR A 100 -11.34 -11.69 1.36
C THR A 100 -10.11 -12.57 1.29
N GLY A 101 -9.34 -12.48 0.21
CA GLY A 101 -8.08 -13.21 0.02
C GLY A 101 -6.91 -12.61 0.81
N ARG A 102 -5.72 -13.02 0.45
CA ARG A 102 -4.45 -12.55 1.04
C ARG A 102 -3.75 -11.56 0.12
N TYR A 103 -2.79 -10.82 0.67
CA TYR A 103 -2.02 -9.83 -0.07
C TYR A 103 -0.57 -10.27 -0.26
N HIS A 104 0.09 -9.63 -1.22
CA HIS A 104 1.53 -9.69 -1.43
C HIS A 104 2.03 -8.31 -1.83
N VAL A 105 3.00 -7.77 -1.08
CA VAL A 105 3.63 -6.48 -1.32
C VAL A 105 4.92 -6.70 -2.08
N LEU A 106 5.06 -6.05 -3.24
CA LEU A 106 6.27 -6.12 -4.06
C LEU A 106 7.43 -5.32 -3.46
N GLY A 107 7.14 -4.27 -2.69
CA GLY A 107 8.13 -3.32 -2.18
C GLY A 107 8.50 -2.23 -3.18
N GLY A 108 7.77 -2.11 -4.28
CA GLY A 108 7.97 -1.11 -5.33
C GLY A 108 7.40 -1.54 -6.68
N LYS A 109 7.88 -0.89 -7.73
CA LYS A 109 7.54 -1.17 -9.13
C LYS A 109 8.80 -1.14 -9.99
N LEU A 110 8.81 -1.81 -11.13
CA LEU A 110 9.89 -1.74 -12.09
C LEU A 110 10.04 -0.30 -12.62
N SER A 111 11.25 0.23 -12.55
CA SER A 111 11.56 1.59 -13.03
C SER A 111 12.96 1.63 -13.63
N ALA A 112 13.04 1.83 -14.93
CA ALA A 112 14.34 2.02 -15.59
C ALA A 112 15.00 3.33 -15.19
N LEU A 113 14.21 4.36 -14.87
CA LEU A 113 14.71 5.69 -14.46
C LEU A 113 15.31 5.63 -13.07
N ASP A 114 14.67 4.92 -12.14
CA ASP A 114 15.13 4.76 -10.75
C ASP A 114 16.08 3.56 -10.59
N GLY A 115 16.33 2.80 -11.65
CA GLY A 115 17.19 1.62 -11.64
C GLY A 115 16.60 0.43 -10.90
N ILE A 116 15.28 0.40 -10.64
CA ILE A 116 14.61 -0.69 -9.92
C ILE A 116 14.36 -1.85 -10.89
N ARG A 117 14.94 -2.99 -10.57
CA ARG A 117 14.92 -4.22 -11.35
C ARG A 117 14.04 -5.29 -10.69
N PRO A 118 13.73 -6.40 -11.40
CA PRO A 118 12.96 -7.50 -10.82
C PRO A 118 13.55 -8.10 -9.55
N GLU A 119 14.88 -8.13 -9.43
CA GLU A 119 15.59 -8.64 -8.27
C GLU A 119 15.49 -7.74 -7.03
N ASP A 120 15.15 -6.47 -7.21
CA ASP A 120 14.95 -5.51 -6.13
C ASP A 120 13.55 -5.60 -5.52
N LEU A 121 12.65 -6.38 -6.14
CA LEU A 121 11.26 -6.55 -5.75
C LEU A 121 10.99 -7.95 -5.18
N ASN A 122 9.97 -8.11 -4.36
CA ASN A 122 9.56 -9.38 -3.75
C ASN A 122 8.92 -10.37 -4.73
N ILE A 123 9.37 -10.38 -6.01
CA ILE A 123 8.81 -11.22 -7.07
C ILE A 123 9.12 -12.71 -6.85
N ALA A 124 10.34 -13.03 -6.43
CA ALA A 124 10.72 -14.43 -6.17
C ALA A 124 9.85 -15.07 -5.08
N SER A 125 9.52 -14.31 -4.03
CA SER A 125 8.65 -14.80 -2.96
C SER A 125 7.19 -14.92 -3.40
N LEU A 126 6.72 -14.06 -4.30
CA LEU A 126 5.40 -14.19 -4.95
C LEU A 126 5.30 -15.51 -5.72
N LEU A 127 6.25 -15.78 -6.62
CA LEU A 127 6.28 -17.00 -7.42
C LEU A 127 6.33 -18.25 -6.53
N SER A 128 7.17 -18.25 -5.50
CA SER A 128 7.24 -19.34 -4.52
C SER A 128 5.93 -19.57 -3.76
N ARG A 129 5.16 -18.52 -3.48
CA ARG A 129 3.83 -18.65 -2.85
C ARG A 129 2.82 -19.29 -3.79
N VAL A 130 2.83 -18.91 -5.06
CA VAL A 130 1.95 -19.49 -6.09
C VAL A 130 2.32 -20.94 -6.36
N GLU A 131 3.61 -21.24 -6.45
CA GLU A 131 4.14 -22.60 -6.68
C GLU A 131 3.75 -23.59 -5.59
N LYS A 132 3.70 -23.16 -4.33
CA LYS A 132 3.24 -23.98 -3.19
C LYS A 132 1.78 -24.43 -3.32
N GLY A 133 1.03 -23.84 -4.23
CA GLY A 133 -0.37 -24.17 -4.49
C GLY A 133 -1.36 -23.55 -3.51
N GLY A 134 -2.65 -23.74 -3.79
CA GLY A 134 -3.76 -23.20 -3.00
C GLY A 134 -4.17 -21.79 -3.37
N VAL A 135 -3.54 -21.19 -4.40
CA VAL A 135 -3.94 -19.91 -5.01
C VAL A 135 -4.69 -20.22 -6.30
N ASP A 136 -5.95 -19.78 -6.39
CA ASP A 136 -6.78 -19.93 -7.59
C ASP A 136 -6.71 -18.69 -8.49
N GLU A 137 -6.50 -17.50 -7.88
CA GLU A 137 -6.45 -16.22 -8.58
C GLU A 137 -5.36 -15.31 -8.03
N VAL A 138 -4.60 -14.70 -8.95
CA VAL A 138 -3.68 -13.59 -8.66
C VAL A 138 -4.27 -12.31 -9.24
N VAL A 139 -4.60 -11.36 -8.37
CA VAL A 139 -5.09 -10.03 -8.75
C VAL A 139 -3.92 -9.05 -8.74
N LEU A 140 -3.53 -8.54 -9.91
CA LEU A 140 -2.49 -7.53 -10.04
C LEU A 140 -3.11 -6.14 -9.79
N ALA A 141 -2.93 -5.63 -8.58
CA ALA A 141 -3.46 -4.34 -8.14
C ALA A 141 -2.38 -3.25 -8.20
N MET A 142 -1.78 -3.10 -9.38
CA MET A 142 -0.76 -2.09 -9.65
C MET A 142 -1.41 -0.72 -9.88
N ASN A 143 -0.66 0.34 -9.59
CA ASN A 143 -1.09 1.71 -9.88
C ASN A 143 -1.25 1.92 -11.39
N ALA A 144 -2.17 2.81 -11.78
CA ALA A 144 -2.47 3.11 -13.19
C ALA A 144 -1.39 4.02 -13.84
N THR A 145 -0.12 3.79 -13.52
CA THR A 145 1.05 4.45 -14.10
C THR A 145 1.69 3.57 -15.17
N LEU A 146 2.56 4.14 -16.01
CA LEU A 146 3.28 3.39 -17.03
C LEU A 146 4.14 2.28 -16.38
N GLU A 147 4.87 2.61 -15.31
CA GLU A 147 5.69 1.65 -14.57
C GLU A 147 4.85 0.57 -13.89
N GLY A 148 3.69 0.94 -13.32
CA GLY A 148 2.76 -0.04 -12.73
C GLY A 148 2.22 -1.00 -13.77
N GLN A 149 1.84 -0.53 -14.97
CA GLN A 149 1.43 -1.38 -16.09
C GLN A 149 2.56 -2.27 -16.58
N THR A 150 3.78 -1.74 -16.72
CA THR A 150 4.96 -2.52 -17.09
C THR A 150 5.23 -3.63 -16.07
N THR A 151 5.11 -3.30 -14.78
CA THR A 151 5.26 -4.27 -13.69
C THR A 151 4.17 -5.35 -13.76
N ALA A 152 2.91 -4.97 -14.02
CA ALA A 152 1.81 -5.91 -14.17
C ALA A 152 2.05 -6.88 -15.35
N HIS A 153 2.48 -6.39 -16.52
CA HIS A 153 2.81 -7.24 -17.66
C HIS A 153 3.94 -8.20 -17.34
N TYR A 154 5.02 -7.72 -16.75
CA TYR A 154 6.14 -8.57 -16.35
C TYR A 154 5.69 -9.70 -15.40
N LEU A 155 4.87 -9.36 -14.39
CA LEU A 155 4.35 -10.35 -13.45
C LEU A 155 3.43 -11.36 -14.15
N ALA A 156 2.57 -10.92 -15.07
CA ALA A 156 1.69 -11.79 -15.81
C ALA A 156 2.50 -12.82 -16.63
N GLU A 157 3.54 -12.39 -17.36
CA GLU A 157 4.45 -13.29 -18.08
C GLU A 157 5.13 -14.31 -17.15
N ARG A 158 5.58 -13.87 -15.97
CA ARG A 158 6.21 -14.75 -14.99
C ARG A 158 5.25 -15.76 -14.36
N LEU A 159 3.96 -15.47 -14.37
CA LEU A 159 2.90 -16.30 -13.80
C LEU A 159 2.23 -17.23 -14.84
N GLU A 160 2.45 -17.05 -16.14
CA GLU A 160 1.82 -17.87 -17.20
C GLU A 160 2.03 -19.38 -17.06
N GLY A 161 3.12 -19.81 -16.42
CA GLY A 161 3.42 -21.23 -16.19
C GLY A 161 2.66 -21.86 -15.01
N PHE A 162 1.88 -21.10 -14.25
CA PHE A 162 1.18 -21.58 -13.07
C PHE A 162 -0.32 -21.74 -13.35
N PRO A 163 -0.99 -22.72 -12.73
CA PRO A 163 -2.43 -22.98 -12.91
C PRO A 163 -3.28 -21.99 -12.10
N VAL A 164 -3.08 -20.69 -12.30
CA VAL A 164 -3.80 -19.62 -11.62
C VAL A 164 -4.43 -18.67 -12.62
N ARG A 165 -5.59 -18.11 -12.27
CA ARG A 165 -6.19 -17.03 -13.04
C ARG A 165 -5.48 -15.72 -12.70
N ILE A 166 -5.03 -14.98 -13.72
CA ILE A 166 -4.41 -13.68 -13.56
C ILE A 166 -5.44 -12.62 -13.93
N THR A 167 -5.69 -11.69 -13.03
CA THR A 167 -6.61 -10.56 -13.22
C THR A 167 -5.92 -9.26 -12.80
N GLN A 168 -6.48 -8.12 -13.21
CA GLN A 168 -6.02 -6.80 -12.77
C GLN A 168 -7.21 -5.93 -12.38
N LEU A 169 -6.95 -4.87 -11.59
CA LEU A 169 -7.98 -3.91 -11.26
C LEU A 169 -8.46 -3.21 -12.54
N ALA A 170 -9.77 -2.99 -12.63
CA ALA A 170 -10.34 -2.26 -13.75
C ALA A 170 -9.90 -0.79 -13.72
N HIS A 171 -9.51 -0.28 -14.88
CA HIS A 171 -9.24 1.14 -15.09
C HIS A 171 -10.48 1.80 -15.68
N GLY A 172 -10.82 3.00 -15.21
CA GLY A 172 -11.98 3.69 -15.76
C GLY A 172 -12.38 4.94 -14.98
N LEU A 173 -13.63 5.38 -15.23
CA LEU A 173 -14.19 6.54 -14.57
C LEU A 173 -14.40 6.28 -13.07
N PRO A 174 -14.00 7.20 -12.20
CA PRO A 174 -14.30 7.09 -10.78
C PRO A 174 -15.82 7.21 -10.55
N VAL A 175 -16.34 6.40 -9.62
CA VAL A 175 -17.75 6.45 -9.25
C VAL A 175 -18.08 7.83 -8.66
N GLY A 176 -19.09 8.50 -9.20
CA GLY A 176 -19.49 9.86 -8.82
C GLY A 176 -18.66 10.97 -9.46
N GLY A 177 -17.72 10.65 -10.36
CA GLY A 177 -17.00 11.65 -11.15
C GLY A 177 -17.80 12.13 -12.36
N GLU A 178 -17.75 13.43 -12.65
CA GLU A 178 -18.30 14.05 -13.85
C GLU A 178 -17.22 14.13 -14.93
N LEU A 179 -17.61 13.91 -16.21
CA LEU A 179 -16.65 13.77 -17.32
C LEU A 179 -15.82 15.03 -17.57
N ASP A 180 -16.37 16.21 -17.33
CA ASP A 180 -15.71 17.50 -17.55
C ASP A 180 -14.61 17.82 -16.52
N TYR A 181 -14.56 17.10 -15.39
CA TYR A 181 -13.51 17.24 -14.40
C TYR A 181 -12.37 16.21 -14.54
N LEU A 182 -12.44 15.34 -15.57
CA LEU A 182 -11.45 14.28 -15.75
C LEU A 182 -10.41 14.68 -16.80
N ASP A 183 -9.18 14.26 -16.58
CA ASP A 183 -8.10 14.46 -17.53
C ASP A 183 -8.27 13.59 -18.79
N GLU A 184 -7.63 14.01 -19.89
CA GLU A 184 -7.72 13.32 -21.19
C GLU A 184 -7.24 11.88 -21.14
N GLY A 185 -6.24 11.57 -20.31
CA GLY A 185 -5.69 10.23 -20.15
C GLY A 185 -6.70 9.28 -19.52
N THR A 186 -7.38 9.71 -18.45
CA THR A 186 -8.47 8.97 -17.79
C THR A 186 -9.65 8.74 -18.75
N LEU A 187 -10.04 9.75 -19.52
CA LEU A 187 -11.11 9.64 -20.51
C LEU A 187 -10.75 8.65 -21.64
N ALA A 188 -9.53 8.75 -22.15
CA ALA A 188 -9.02 7.82 -23.18
C ALA A 188 -8.99 6.38 -22.69
N GLN A 189 -8.57 6.15 -21.44
CA GLN A 189 -8.54 4.83 -20.84
C GLN A 189 -9.96 4.26 -20.65
N ALA A 190 -10.90 5.08 -20.16
CA ALA A 190 -12.28 4.69 -20.00
C ALA A 190 -12.94 4.30 -21.34
N LEU A 191 -12.66 5.05 -22.42
CA LEU A 191 -13.13 4.74 -23.76
C LEU A 191 -12.53 3.44 -24.30
N ARG A 192 -11.26 3.16 -24.05
CA ARG A 192 -10.62 1.88 -24.42
C ARG A 192 -11.21 0.70 -23.67
N ALA A 193 -11.48 0.87 -22.37
CA ALA A 193 -12.00 -0.15 -21.47
C ALA A 193 -13.54 -0.28 -21.51
N ARG A 194 -14.22 0.43 -22.43
CA ARG A 194 -15.70 0.41 -22.54
C ARG A 194 -16.22 -1.01 -22.76
N ARG A 195 -17.33 -1.33 -22.11
CA ARG A 195 -18.02 -2.61 -22.22
C ARG A 195 -19.40 -2.43 -22.84
N PRO A 196 -19.96 -3.44 -23.51
CA PRO A 196 -21.39 -3.43 -23.90
C PRO A 196 -22.25 -3.22 -22.65
N LEU A 197 -23.31 -2.41 -22.82
CA LEU A 197 -24.37 -2.32 -21.83
C LEU A 197 -25.28 -3.52 -22.05
N GLY A 198 -25.17 -4.51 -21.15
CA GLY A 198 -25.98 -5.75 -21.19
C GLY A 198 -27.29 -5.57 -20.44
#